data_a3839eb11f66bb065845d87043147adf
#
_entry.id   a3839eb11f66bb065845d87043147adf
#
_cell.length_a   1.000
_cell.length_b   1.000
_cell.length_c   1.000
_cell.angle_alpha   90.00
_cell.angle_beta   90.00
_cell.angle_gamma   90.00
#
_symmetry.space_group_name_H-M   'P 1'
#
loop_
_entity.id
_entity.type
_entity.pdbx_description
1 polymer ?
#
loop_
_entity_poly.entity_id
_entity_poly.type
_entity_poly.pdbx_seq_one_letter_code
_entity_poly.pdbx_strand_id
1 'polypeptide(L)'
;MLPFWPAVWMFLGAMSGGVAVAMSAVAAHALPSRLPPKGLAAVASAIQMQGWHAIALVLVALWMVRAGPLPGAVANGAGFAFAIGSVLFCGSIYTGEMAGLRIGPTAPLGGILLMVGWVMLAVSALLASRPWV
;
A
#
# COMPACT_ATOMS: atom_id res chain seq x y z
N MET A 1 12.91 -10.49 -18.54
CA MET A 1 13.45 -9.67 -17.43
C MET A 1 12.51 -8.51 -17.20
N LEU A 2 12.10 -8.25 -15.95
CA LEU A 2 11.25 -7.10 -15.64
C LEU A 2 12.08 -5.81 -15.72
N PRO A 3 11.52 -4.71 -16.24
CA PRO A 3 12.13 -3.38 -16.11
C PRO A 3 12.29 -3.00 -14.64
N PHE A 4 13.19 -2.05 -14.34
CA PHE A 4 13.58 -1.73 -12.96
C PHE A 4 12.39 -1.38 -12.05
N TRP A 5 11.56 -0.40 -12.41
CA TRP A 5 10.45 0.02 -11.55
C TRP A 5 9.37 -1.04 -11.35
N PRO A 6 8.90 -1.76 -12.38
CA PRO A 6 8.03 -2.91 -12.17
C PRO A 6 8.61 -3.96 -11.23
N ALA A 7 9.91 -4.24 -11.30
CA ALA A 7 10.56 -5.17 -10.37
C ALA A 7 10.54 -4.63 -8.92
N VAL A 8 10.76 -3.33 -8.72
CA VAL A 8 10.70 -2.69 -7.40
C VAL A 8 9.29 -2.79 -6.82
N TRP A 9 8.25 -2.46 -7.59
CA TRP A 9 6.87 -2.53 -7.09
C TRP A 9 6.43 -3.96 -6.81
N MET A 10 6.83 -4.92 -7.63
CA MET A 10 6.58 -6.34 -7.39
C MET A 10 7.21 -6.79 -6.08
N PHE A 11 8.48 -6.44 -5.86
CA PHE A 11 9.21 -6.79 -4.65
C PHE A 11 8.57 -6.16 -3.40
N LEU A 12 8.30 -4.84 -3.43
CA LEU A 12 7.69 -4.13 -2.31
C LEU A 12 6.28 -4.65 -2.01
N GLY A 13 5.50 -4.94 -3.04
CA GLY A 13 4.17 -5.54 -2.87
C GLY A 13 4.23 -6.91 -2.21
N ALA A 14 5.12 -7.79 -2.69
CA ALA A 14 5.29 -9.12 -2.11
C ALA A 14 5.77 -9.05 -0.65
N MET A 15 6.77 -8.21 -0.35
CA MET A 15 7.27 -8.02 1.02
C MET A 15 6.22 -7.44 1.94
N SER A 16 5.48 -6.40 1.49
CA SER A 16 4.40 -5.80 2.27
C SER A 16 3.27 -6.79 2.56
N GLY A 17 2.92 -7.63 1.57
CA GLY A 17 1.94 -8.70 1.77
C GLY A 17 2.38 -9.72 2.81
N GLY A 18 3.65 -10.15 2.75
CA GLY A 18 4.23 -11.06 3.76
C GLY A 18 4.20 -10.44 5.16
N VAL A 19 4.54 -9.15 5.29
CA VAL A 19 4.45 -8.43 6.57
C VAL A 19 3.01 -8.34 7.06
N ALA A 20 2.03 -8.09 6.17
CA ALA A 20 0.62 -8.04 6.56
C ALA A 20 0.14 -9.39 7.12
N VAL A 21 0.58 -10.52 6.55
CA VAL A 21 0.28 -11.86 7.07
C VAL A 21 0.92 -12.06 8.44
N ALA A 22 2.19 -11.70 8.61
CA ALA A 22 2.89 -11.79 9.89
C ALA A 22 2.21 -10.93 10.96
N MET A 23 1.83 -9.69 10.63
CA MET A 23 1.12 -8.79 11.54
C MET A 23 -0.28 -9.31 11.89
N SER A 24 -0.95 -10.00 10.98
CA SER A 24 -2.23 -10.66 11.26
C SER A 24 -2.07 -11.76 12.34
N ALA A 25 -1.01 -12.56 12.27
CA ALA A 25 -0.70 -13.55 13.28
C ALA A 25 -0.37 -12.90 14.64
N VAL A 26 0.43 -11.82 14.63
CA VAL A 26 0.74 -11.05 15.87
C VAL A 26 -0.54 -10.47 16.47
N ALA A 27 -1.42 -9.89 15.65
CA ALA A 27 -2.68 -9.33 16.10
C ALA A 27 -3.62 -10.38 16.71
N ALA A 28 -3.63 -11.59 16.16
CA ALA A 28 -4.47 -12.68 16.69
C ALA A 28 -3.95 -13.29 17.99
N HIS A 29 -2.63 -13.43 18.15
CA HIS A 29 -2.05 -14.23 19.21
C HIS A 29 -1.33 -13.44 20.31
N ALA A 30 -0.74 -12.29 19.99
CA ALA A 30 0.08 -11.53 20.93
C ALA A 30 -0.55 -10.23 21.43
N LEU A 31 -1.39 -9.57 20.63
CA LEU A 31 -1.93 -8.26 20.99
C LEU A 31 -3.18 -8.29 21.88
N PRO A 32 -4.04 -9.33 21.92
CA PRO A 32 -5.25 -9.30 22.76
C PRO A 32 -4.97 -9.11 24.24
N SER A 33 -3.80 -9.57 24.73
CA SER A 33 -3.37 -9.37 26.12
C SER A 33 -2.67 -8.03 26.38
N ARG A 34 -2.39 -7.24 25.32
CA ARG A 34 -1.58 -6.02 25.41
C ARG A 34 -2.32 -4.75 25.01
N LEU A 35 -3.32 -4.86 24.17
CA LEU A 35 -4.04 -3.71 23.63
C LEU A 35 -5.53 -3.75 23.99
N PRO A 36 -6.13 -2.58 24.26
CA PRO A 36 -7.58 -2.46 24.42
C PRO A 36 -8.29 -2.73 23.08
N PRO A 37 -9.61 -3.00 23.08
CA PRO A 37 -10.39 -3.29 21.88
C PRO A 37 -10.24 -2.23 20.77
N LYS A 38 -10.13 -0.96 21.13
CA LYS A 38 -9.93 0.15 20.16
C LYS A 38 -8.57 0.04 19.47
N GLY A 39 -7.50 -0.30 20.21
CA GLY A 39 -6.16 -0.50 19.65
C GLY A 39 -6.11 -1.70 18.72
N LEU A 40 -6.75 -2.81 19.11
CA LEU A 40 -6.87 -4.00 18.26
C LEU A 40 -7.59 -3.70 16.94
N ALA A 41 -8.69 -2.94 17.00
CA ALA A 41 -9.42 -2.52 15.80
C ALA A 41 -8.57 -1.62 14.89
N ALA A 42 -7.78 -0.71 15.45
CA ALA A 42 -6.87 0.13 14.68
C ALA A 42 -5.79 -0.70 13.97
N VAL A 43 -5.16 -1.66 14.68
CA VAL A 43 -4.17 -2.56 14.09
C VAL A 43 -4.80 -3.44 13.00
N ALA A 44 -6.00 -3.98 13.22
CA ALA A 44 -6.72 -4.75 12.20
C ALA A 44 -6.99 -3.94 10.94
N SER A 45 -7.38 -2.66 11.08
CA SER A 45 -7.55 -1.74 9.94
C SER A 45 -6.24 -1.50 9.20
N ALA A 46 -5.13 -1.32 9.91
CA ALA A 46 -3.82 -1.15 9.30
C ALA A 46 -3.38 -2.39 8.51
N ILE A 47 -3.58 -3.58 9.07
CA ILE A 47 -3.27 -4.87 8.39
C ILE A 47 -4.08 -4.99 7.09
N GLN A 48 -5.38 -4.69 7.14
CA GLN A 48 -6.25 -4.74 5.97
C GLN A 48 -5.80 -3.76 4.88
N MET A 49 -5.51 -2.51 5.25
CA MET A 49 -5.01 -1.49 4.32
C MET A 49 -3.66 -1.89 3.73
N GLN A 50 -2.76 -2.43 4.54
CA GLN A 50 -1.47 -2.93 4.07
C GLN A 50 -1.64 -4.06 3.06
N GLY A 51 -2.52 -5.02 3.32
CA GLY A 51 -2.79 -6.13 2.42
C GLY A 51 -3.35 -5.67 1.06
N TRP A 52 -4.33 -4.77 1.05
CA TRP A 52 -4.89 -4.24 -0.19
C TRP A 52 -3.87 -3.50 -1.04
N HIS A 53 -3.04 -2.66 -0.40
CA HIS A 53 -2.04 -1.87 -1.13
C HIS A 53 -0.80 -2.69 -1.51
N ALA A 54 -0.52 -3.79 -0.81
CA ALA A 54 0.45 -4.78 -1.26
C ALA A 54 0.03 -5.40 -2.61
N ILE A 55 -1.25 -5.79 -2.73
CA ILE A 55 -1.81 -6.29 -4.00
C ILE A 55 -1.81 -5.18 -5.06
N ALA A 56 -2.18 -3.94 -4.69
CA ALA A 56 -2.16 -2.82 -5.62
C ALA A 56 -0.75 -2.56 -6.20
N LEU A 57 0.31 -2.67 -5.40
CA LEU A 57 1.70 -2.57 -5.87
C LEU A 57 2.05 -3.67 -6.88
N VAL A 58 1.62 -4.90 -6.64
CA VAL A 58 1.81 -6.01 -7.59
C VAL A 58 1.06 -5.72 -8.89
N LEU A 59 -0.18 -5.21 -8.81
CA LEU A 59 -0.96 -4.83 -9.99
C LEU A 59 -0.31 -3.68 -10.77
N VAL A 60 0.22 -2.67 -10.10
CA VAL A 60 1.01 -1.58 -10.73
C VAL A 60 2.19 -2.16 -11.50
N ALA A 61 2.95 -3.09 -10.89
CA ALA A 61 4.08 -3.73 -11.54
C ALA A 61 3.67 -4.45 -12.83
N LEU A 62 2.62 -5.25 -12.78
CA LEU A 62 2.11 -6.02 -13.93
C LEU A 62 1.54 -5.08 -15.00
N TRP A 63 0.83 -4.03 -14.60
CA TRP A 63 0.26 -3.04 -15.51
C TRP A 63 1.34 -2.29 -16.28
N MET A 64 2.38 -1.81 -15.60
CA MET A 64 3.47 -1.05 -16.21
C MET A 64 4.19 -1.81 -17.33
N VAL A 65 4.24 -3.14 -17.28
CA VAL A 65 4.87 -3.96 -18.32
C VAL A 65 4.14 -3.84 -19.67
N ARG A 66 2.85 -3.48 -19.65
CA ARG A 66 1.98 -3.43 -20.83
C ARG A 66 1.46 -2.04 -21.19
N ALA A 67 1.54 -1.08 -20.26
CA ALA A 67 0.80 0.17 -20.33
C ALA A 67 1.34 1.21 -21.33
N GLY A 68 2.50 1.02 -21.91
CA GLY A 68 3.16 2.04 -22.74
C GLY A 68 3.77 3.19 -21.92
N PRO A 69 4.49 4.14 -22.57
CA PRO A 69 5.33 5.12 -21.85
C PRO A 69 4.56 6.05 -20.92
N LEU A 70 3.54 6.76 -21.41
CA LEU A 70 2.80 7.75 -20.61
C LEU A 70 1.91 7.10 -19.54
N PRO A 71 1.05 6.12 -19.87
CA PRO A 71 0.30 5.40 -18.84
C PRO A 71 1.21 4.72 -17.80
N GLY A 72 2.33 4.14 -18.24
CA GLY A 72 3.31 3.52 -17.35
C GLY A 72 3.96 4.53 -16.39
N ALA A 73 4.25 5.76 -16.85
CA ALA A 73 4.77 6.81 -15.97
C ALA A 73 3.76 7.22 -14.90
N VAL A 74 2.48 7.35 -15.26
CA VAL A 74 1.40 7.65 -14.30
C VAL A 74 1.21 6.50 -13.31
N ALA A 75 1.22 5.25 -13.78
CA ALA A 75 1.16 4.07 -12.91
C ALA A 75 2.37 3.99 -11.96
N ASN A 76 3.56 4.38 -12.41
CA ASN A 76 4.73 4.47 -11.56
C ASN A 76 4.54 5.48 -10.41
N GLY A 77 3.94 6.63 -10.70
CA GLY A 77 3.53 7.60 -9.66
C GLY A 77 2.55 6.99 -8.65
N ALA A 78 1.59 6.19 -9.11
CA ALA A 78 0.68 5.44 -8.22
C ALA A 78 1.46 4.47 -7.32
N GLY A 79 2.50 3.79 -7.85
CA GLY A 79 3.37 2.91 -7.07
C GLY A 79 4.06 3.65 -5.92
N PHE A 80 4.62 4.84 -6.17
CA PHE A 80 5.18 5.69 -5.12
C PHE A 80 4.13 6.11 -4.09
N ALA A 81 2.95 6.53 -4.53
CA ALA A 81 1.87 6.94 -3.64
C ALA A 81 1.41 5.79 -2.74
N PHE A 82 1.26 4.57 -3.28
CA PHE A 82 0.92 3.39 -2.50
C PHE A 82 2.02 2.99 -1.52
N ALA A 83 3.28 2.96 -1.95
CA ALA A 83 4.40 2.57 -1.09
C ALA A 83 4.57 3.54 0.08
N ILE A 84 4.68 4.85 -0.21
CA ILE A 84 4.86 5.88 0.81
C ILE A 84 3.60 5.98 1.68
N GLY A 85 2.41 5.98 1.07
CA GLY A 85 1.13 6.04 1.78
C GLY A 85 0.95 4.88 2.75
N SER A 86 1.30 3.65 2.35
CA SER A 86 1.24 2.47 3.23
C SER A 86 2.19 2.58 4.40
N VAL A 87 3.43 3.02 4.18
CA VAL A 87 4.40 3.22 5.26
C VAL A 87 3.90 4.27 6.25
N LEU A 88 3.40 5.40 5.78
CA LEU A 88 2.89 6.47 6.64
C LEU A 88 1.62 6.05 7.39
N PHE A 89 0.68 5.43 6.72
CA PHE A 89 -0.60 5.04 7.33
C PHE A 89 -0.42 3.87 8.29
N CYS A 90 0.05 2.73 7.80
CA CYS A 90 0.17 1.52 8.61
C CYS A 90 1.31 1.65 9.64
N GLY A 91 2.44 2.24 9.25
CA GLY A 91 3.58 2.46 10.15
C GLY A 91 3.20 3.33 11.35
N SER A 92 2.45 4.41 11.15
CA SER A 92 2.02 5.26 12.27
C SER A 92 1.04 4.56 13.22
N ILE A 93 0.15 3.71 12.70
CA ILE A 93 -0.77 2.93 13.54
C ILE A 93 0.00 1.87 14.33
N TYR A 94 0.89 1.13 13.67
CA TYR A 94 1.68 0.11 14.36
C TYR A 94 2.58 0.71 15.44
N THR A 95 3.30 1.79 15.14
CA THR A 95 4.15 2.45 16.13
C THR A 95 3.34 3.11 17.25
N GLY A 96 2.19 3.70 16.93
CA GLY A 96 1.30 4.32 17.90
C GLY A 96 0.69 3.33 18.89
N GLU A 97 0.12 2.24 18.38
CA GLU A 97 -0.60 1.27 19.21
C GLU A 97 0.35 0.29 19.92
N MET A 98 1.43 -0.14 19.26
CA MET A 98 2.30 -1.18 19.81
C MET A 98 3.49 -0.63 20.60
N ALA A 99 4.00 0.56 20.25
CA ALA A 99 5.16 1.19 20.90
C ALA A 99 4.85 2.50 21.62
N GLY A 100 3.61 2.99 21.57
CA GLY A 100 3.20 4.25 22.17
C GLY A 100 3.79 5.50 21.47
N LEU A 101 4.43 5.33 20.30
CA LEU A 101 5.07 6.40 19.54
C LEU A 101 4.07 7.03 18.55
N ARG A 102 3.52 8.19 18.92
CA ARG A 102 2.63 8.95 18.05
C ARG A 102 3.42 9.98 17.24
N ILE A 103 3.49 9.76 15.93
CA ILE A 103 4.25 10.61 14.99
C ILE A 103 3.26 11.53 14.24
N GLY A 104 2.75 12.58 14.91
CA GLY A 104 1.94 13.61 14.28
C GLY A 104 0.82 13.11 13.35
N PRO A 105 0.44 13.87 12.30
CA PRO A 105 -0.66 13.53 11.39
C PRO A 105 -0.26 12.58 10.26
N THR A 106 0.68 11.65 10.48
CA THR A 106 1.22 10.77 9.43
C THR A 106 0.18 9.79 8.89
N ALA A 107 -0.73 9.28 9.73
CA ALA A 107 -1.79 8.38 9.26
C ALA A 107 -2.77 9.07 8.28
N PRO A 108 -3.34 10.27 8.57
CA PRO A 108 -4.15 11.00 7.61
C PRO A 108 -3.42 11.30 6.30
N LEU A 109 -2.16 11.74 6.37
CA LEU A 109 -1.35 11.99 5.17
C LEU A 109 -1.12 10.71 4.35
N GLY A 110 -0.82 9.62 5.02
CA GLY A 110 -0.72 8.31 4.38
C GLY A 110 -2.02 7.93 3.67
N GLY A 111 -3.17 8.09 4.33
CA GLY A 111 -4.48 7.81 3.74
C GLY A 111 -4.77 8.65 2.49
N ILE A 112 -4.42 9.94 2.49
CA ILE A 112 -4.55 10.81 1.31
C ILE A 112 -3.67 10.30 0.16
N LEU A 113 -2.41 9.93 0.43
CA LEU A 113 -1.53 9.37 -0.59
C LEU A 113 -2.07 8.07 -1.20
N LEU A 114 -2.65 7.19 -0.38
CA LEU A 114 -3.29 5.98 -0.87
C LEU A 114 -4.45 6.29 -1.82
N MET A 115 -5.31 7.26 -1.49
CA MET A 115 -6.38 7.72 -2.38
C MET A 115 -5.84 8.30 -3.68
N VAL A 116 -4.80 9.14 -3.61
CA VAL A 116 -4.12 9.69 -4.80
C VAL A 116 -3.57 8.56 -5.67
N GLY A 117 -2.97 7.54 -5.09
CA GLY A 117 -2.48 6.37 -5.81
C GLY A 117 -3.57 5.68 -6.64
N TRP A 118 -4.76 5.48 -6.07
CA TRP A 118 -5.90 4.90 -6.78
C TRP A 118 -6.40 5.78 -7.92
N VAL A 119 -6.48 7.09 -7.72
CA VAL A 119 -6.83 8.04 -8.80
C VAL A 119 -5.80 8.00 -9.92
N MET A 120 -4.51 8.00 -9.59
CA MET A 120 -3.45 7.90 -10.61
C MET A 120 -3.51 6.59 -11.39
N LEU A 121 -3.79 5.48 -10.74
CA LEU A 121 -3.94 4.18 -11.41
C LEU A 121 -5.14 4.18 -12.36
N ALA A 122 -6.26 4.75 -11.93
CA ALA A 122 -7.44 4.91 -12.78
C ALA A 122 -7.15 5.81 -14.01
N VAL A 123 -6.47 6.94 -13.81
CA VAL A 123 -6.04 7.82 -14.91
C VAL A 123 -5.09 7.09 -15.86
N SER A 124 -4.15 6.31 -15.33
CA SER A 124 -3.25 5.49 -16.16
C SER A 124 -4.03 4.53 -17.07
N ALA A 125 -5.07 3.87 -16.52
CA ALA A 125 -5.91 2.98 -17.32
C ALA A 125 -6.67 3.71 -18.44
N LEU A 126 -7.22 4.89 -18.15
CA LEU A 126 -7.90 5.71 -19.16
C LEU A 126 -6.94 6.19 -20.27
N LEU A 127 -5.72 6.56 -19.93
CA LEU A 127 -4.70 6.96 -20.90
C LEU A 127 -4.24 5.80 -21.79
N ALA A 128 -4.32 4.57 -21.32
CA ALA A 128 -3.99 3.37 -22.08
C ALA A 128 -5.18 2.88 -22.94
N SER A 129 -6.40 3.33 -22.67
CA SER A 129 -7.57 3.00 -23.47
C SER A 129 -7.47 3.64 -24.84
N ARG A 130 -7.05 2.86 -25.86
CA ARG A 130 -7.18 3.28 -27.27
C ARG A 130 -8.51 2.77 -27.78
N PRO A 131 -9.25 3.58 -28.61
CA PRO A 131 -10.38 3.02 -29.30
C PRO A 131 -9.88 1.84 -30.15
N TRP A 132 -10.55 0.71 -30.05
CA TRP A 132 -10.30 -0.43 -30.90
C TRP A 132 -10.71 -0.02 -32.32
N VAL A 133 -9.73 0.33 -33.16
CA VAL A 133 -9.93 0.62 -34.58
C VAL A 133 -9.73 -0.67 -35.36
#